data_2a69769256e866ba96eb1d1d10838f8d
#
_entry.id   2a69769256e866ba96eb1d1d10838f8d
#
_cell.length_a   1.000
_cell.length_b   1.000
_cell.length_c   1.000
_cell.angle_alpha   90.00
_cell.angle_beta   90.00
_cell.angle_gamma   90.00
#
_symmetry.space_group_name_H-M   'P 1'
#
loop_
_entity.id
_entity.type
_entity.pdbx_description
1 polymer ?
#
loop_
_entity_poly.entity_id
_entity_poly.type
_entity_poly.pdbx_seq_one_letter_code
_entity_poly.pdbx_strand_id
1 'polypeptide(L)'
;AEWMGKGVRMILPETIYLEPSVELAPDVTLWPGAVLKGKTRIGEGCEVGPYAVLEDTVLEPGAKVLAHTVAQGAHLHPGASAGPFARLRPGAVLMEEVHVGNFVEVKNSLLHKGVKAGHLAYLGDAEVGEGTNIGAGVITANYDGKRKHKTEIGKKAFIGSNSVLVAPVRVGDRALVGAGSVITQDVPEGALAVARERQKNLEGYALRKLGEG
;
A
#
# COMPACT_ATOMS: atom_id res chain seq x y z
N ALA A 1 26.71 8.92 -16.10
CA ALA A 1 26.86 9.37 -17.49
C ALA A 1 26.15 8.44 -18.49
N GLU A 2 26.33 7.12 -18.41
CA GLU A 2 25.79 6.18 -19.41
C GLU A 2 24.25 6.26 -19.54
N TRP A 3 23.51 6.14 -18.44
CA TRP A 3 22.05 6.20 -18.45
C TRP A 3 21.48 7.53 -18.91
N MET A 4 22.14 8.64 -18.57
CA MET A 4 21.74 9.96 -19.04
C MET A 4 21.86 10.08 -20.56
N GLY A 5 22.90 9.46 -21.15
CA GLY A 5 23.05 9.34 -22.61
C GLY A 5 21.97 8.49 -23.29
N LYS A 6 21.25 7.66 -22.53
CA LYS A 6 20.13 6.82 -22.98
C LYS A 6 18.75 7.43 -22.68
N GLY A 7 18.68 8.71 -22.32
CA GLY A 7 17.41 9.42 -22.07
C GLY A 7 16.89 9.35 -20.64
N VAL A 8 17.67 8.85 -19.67
CA VAL A 8 17.30 8.88 -18.25
C VAL A 8 17.62 10.26 -17.66
N ARG A 9 16.68 10.84 -16.96
CA ARG A 9 16.84 12.10 -16.24
C ARG A 9 17.27 11.83 -14.80
N MET A 10 18.41 12.33 -14.39
CA MET A 10 18.92 12.22 -13.02
C MET A 10 19.13 13.61 -12.42
N ILE A 11 18.45 13.86 -11.32
CA ILE A 11 18.57 15.12 -10.58
C ILE A 11 19.61 14.93 -9.48
N LEU A 12 20.68 15.74 -9.48
CA LEU A 12 21.86 15.56 -8.64
C LEU A 12 22.43 14.14 -8.71
N PRO A 13 22.91 13.72 -9.88
CA PRO A 13 23.28 12.32 -10.14
C PRO A 13 24.34 11.77 -9.20
N GLU A 14 25.19 12.61 -8.63
CA GLU A 14 26.21 12.24 -7.64
C GLU A 14 25.62 11.70 -6.32
N THR A 15 24.33 11.90 -6.06
CA THR A 15 23.62 11.40 -4.87
C THR A 15 22.85 10.11 -5.12
N ILE A 16 22.81 9.64 -6.36
CA ILE A 16 22.02 8.47 -6.77
C ILE A 16 22.91 7.24 -6.82
N TYR A 17 22.48 6.17 -6.16
CA TYR A 17 23.19 4.90 -6.17
C TYR A 17 22.47 3.89 -7.07
N LEU A 18 23.19 3.34 -8.04
CA LEU A 18 22.72 2.29 -8.96
C LEU A 18 23.68 1.12 -8.94
N GLU A 19 23.20 -0.08 -8.64
CA GLU A 19 23.97 -1.30 -8.88
C GLU A 19 24.09 -1.59 -10.38
N PRO A 20 25.16 -2.25 -10.83
CA PRO A 20 25.37 -2.57 -12.26
C PRO A 20 24.28 -3.43 -12.89
N SER A 21 23.53 -4.18 -12.07
CA SER A 21 22.44 -5.07 -12.52
C SER A 21 21.11 -4.35 -12.77
N VAL A 22 21.00 -3.07 -12.41
CA VAL A 22 19.79 -2.26 -12.59
C VAL A 22 19.58 -1.90 -14.04
N GLU A 23 18.37 -2.04 -14.53
CA GLU A 23 17.96 -1.68 -15.88
C GLU A 23 17.00 -0.48 -15.85
N LEU A 24 17.28 0.53 -16.66
CA LEU A 24 16.46 1.74 -16.78
C LEU A 24 16.03 1.94 -18.24
N ALA A 25 14.74 2.16 -18.46
CA ALA A 25 14.20 2.57 -19.76
C ALA A 25 14.41 4.08 -20.01
N PRO A 26 14.21 4.57 -21.24
CA PRO A 26 14.19 6.00 -21.52
C PRO A 26 13.10 6.74 -20.72
N ASP A 27 13.25 8.06 -20.60
CA ASP A 27 12.31 8.97 -19.89
C ASP A 27 12.08 8.66 -18.42
N VAL A 28 12.85 7.78 -17.81
CA VAL A 28 12.86 7.57 -16.36
C VAL A 28 13.43 8.81 -15.68
N THR A 29 12.80 9.24 -14.60
CA THR A 29 13.31 10.30 -13.73
C THR A 29 13.70 9.75 -12.37
N LEU A 30 14.98 9.94 -12.01
CA LEU A 30 15.53 9.60 -10.68
C LEU A 30 15.82 10.87 -9.90
N TRP A 31 15.27 10.95 -8.70
CA TRP A 31 15.45 12.07 -7.79
C TRP A 31 16.63 11.86 -6.83
N PRO A 32 17.13 12.92 -6.18
CA PRO A 32 18.30 12.85 -5.30
C PRO A 32 18.19 11.78 -4.21
N GLY A 33 19.28 11.08 -3.98
CA GLY A 33 19.37 10.07 -2.92
C GLY A 33 18.63 8.77 -3.22
N ALA A 34 18.09 8.59 -4.43
CA ALA A 34 17.49 7.32 -4.83
C ALA A 34 18.53 6.20 -4.85
N VAL A 35 18.16 5.02 -4.34
CA VAL A 35 19.01 3.83 -4.25
C VAL A 35 18.33 2.67 -4.95
N LEU A 36 18.90 2.16 -6.04
CA LEU A 36 18.36 1.06 -6.81
C LEU A 36 19.37 -0.10 -6.83
N LYS A 37 18.89 -1.30 -6.45
CA LYS A 37 19.72 -2.48 -6.24
C LYS A 37 19.14 -3.73 -6.89
N GLY A 38 19.96 -4.76 -6.95
CA GLY A 38 19.59 -6.09 -7.36
C GLY A 38 19.03 -6.11 -8.78
N LYS A 39 18.03 -6.94 -9.03
CA LYS A 39 17.38 -7.09 -10.33
C LYS A 39 16.27 -6.06 -10.57
N THR A 40 16.47 -4.83 -10.11
CA THR A 40 15.50 -3.74 -10.28
C THR A 40 15.43 -3.30 -11.73
N ARG A 41 14.20 -3.21 -12.26
CA ARG A 41 13.91 -2.73 -13.62
C ARG A 41 12.88 -1.61 -13.58
N ILE A 42 13.20 -0.51 -14.23
CA ILE A 42 12.38 0.69 -14.25
C ILE A 42 11.92 0.97 -15.68
N GLY A 43 10.61 0.88 -15.92
CA GLY A 43 9.97 1.10 -17.21
C GLY A 43 9.96 2.55 -17.65
N GLU A 44 9.59 2.76 -18.90
CA GLU A 44 9.54 4.07 -19.53
C GLU A 44 8.62 5.04 -18.78
N GLY A 45 9.05 6.30 -18.61
CA GLY A 45 8.27 7.36 -17.98
C GLY A 45 8.05 7.18 -16.48
N CYS A 46 8.70 6.20 -15.83
CA CYS A 46 8.64 6.03 -14.39
C CYS A 46 9.35 7.15 -13.64
N GLU A 47 8.90 7.40 -12.42
CA GLU A 47 9.51 8.36 -11.51
C GLU A 47 9.88 7.68 -10.20
N VAL A 48 11.14 7.83 -9.78
CA VAL A 48 11.65 7.35 -8.48
C VAL A 48 12.03 8.56 -7.64
N GLY A 49 11.23 8.81 -6.61
CA GLY A 49 11.33 9.99 -5.75
C GLY A 49 12.58 10.03 -4.87
N PRO A 50 12.81 11.18 -4.20
CA PRO A 50 13.99 11.36 -3.36
C PRO A 50 14.06 10.32 -2.24
N TYR A 51 15.27 9.81 -1.99
CA TYR A 51 15.56 8.85 -0.93
C TYR A 51 14.71 7.57 -0.96
N ALA A 52 14.12 7.24 -2.11
CA ALA A 52 13.47 5.95 -2.30
C ALA A 52 14.53 4.85 -2.44
N VAL A 53 14.25 3.68 -1.87
CA VAL A 53 15.12 2.50 -1.94
C VAL A 53 14.37 1.36 -2.60
N LEU A 54 14.86 0.90 -3.75
CA LEU A 54 14.27 -0.19 -4.51
C LEU A 54 15.29 -1.33 -4.66
N GLU A 55 14.88 -2.54 -4.30
CA GLU A 55 15.68 -3.75 -4.46
C GLU A 55 14.81 -4.84 -5.10
N ASP A 56 15.33 -5.52 -6.13
CA ASP A 56 14.60 -6.58 -6.84
C ASP A 56 13.16 -6.19 -7.21
N THR A 57 12.95 -4.95 -7.60
CA THR A 57 11.63 -4.34 -7.82
C THR A 57 11.44 -3.97 -9.28
N VAL A 58 10.25 -4.25 -9.79
CA VAL A 58 9.87 -3.93 -11.17
C VAL A 58 8.84 -2.80 -11.16
N LEU A 59 9.16 -1.71 -11.87
CA LEU A 59 8.22 -0.64 -12.19
C LEU A 59 7.89 -0.72 -13.69
N GLU A 60 6.63 -0.97 -14.01
CA GLU A 60 6.15 -0.92 -15.38
C GLU A 60 5.92 0.53 -15.86
N PRO A 61 5.76 0.79 -17.17
CA PRO A 61 5.69 2.15 -17.69
C PRO A 61 4.71 3.07 -16.95
N GLY A 62 5.18 4.27 -16.61
CA GLY A 62 4.38 5.29 -15.93
C GLY A 62 4.13 5.06 -14.44
N ALA A 63 4.67 3.98 -13.86
CA ALA A 63 4.57 3.78 -12.41
C ALA A 63 5.44 4.79 -11.63
N LYS A 64 5.03 5.12 -10.41
CA LYS A 64 5.70 6.10 -9.56
C LYS A 64 5.98 5.58 -8.18
N VAL A 65 7.19 5.78 -7.71
CA VAL A 65 7.59 5.58 -6.32
C VAL A 65 7.96 6.93 -5.74
N LEU A 66 7.23 7.36 -4.72
CA LEU A 66 7.42 8.68 -4.13
C LEU A 66 8.48 8.67 -3.03
N ALA A 67 8.80 9.86 -2.51
CA ALA A 67 9.88 10.07 -1.54
C ALA A 67 9.86 9.09 -0.37
N HIS A 68 11.04 8.64 0.07
CA HIS A 68 11.24 7.81 1.26
C HIS A 68 10.48 6.47 1.26
N THR A 69 10.09 5.99 0.11
CA THR A 69 9.44 4.67 -0.04
C THR A 69 10.51 3.59 -0.12
N VAL A 70 10.29 2.48 0.56
CA VAL A 70 11.16 1.31 0.49
C VAL A 70 10.40 0.16 -0.16
N ALA A 71 10.90 -0.33 -1.29
CA ALA A 71 10.32 -1.46 -2.02
C ALA A 71 11.35 -2.56 -2.21
N GLN A 72 10.97 -3.78 -1.89
CA GLN A 72 11.81 -4.96 -2.04
C GLN A 72 10.97 -6.10 -2.61
N GLY A 73 11.42 -6.68 -3.74
CA GLY A 73 10.72 -7.79 -4.39
C GLY A 73 9.27 -7.44 -4.76
N ALA A 74 9.02 -6.20 -5.15
CA ALA A 74 7.70 -5.69 -5.49
C ALA A 74 7.53 -5.49 -6.99
N HIS A 75 6.27 -5.49 -7.44
CA HIS A 75 5.93 -5.24 -8.83
C HIS A 75 4.81 -4.20 -8.93
N LEU A 76 5.09 -3.08 -9.57
CA LEU A 76 4.13 -2.01 -9.84
C LEU A 76 3.79 -1.98 -11.32
N HIS A 77 2.51 -2.19 -11.64
CA HIS A 77 1.99 -2.14 -13.00
C HIS A 77 1.76 -0.70 -13.49
N PRO A 78 1.40 -0.50 -14.78
CA PRO A 78 1.29 0.84 -15.35
C PRO A 78 0.39 1.78 -14.56
N GLY A 79 0.90 2.99 -14.28
CA GLY A 79 0.18 4.02 -13.54
C GLY A 79 0.00 3.77 -12.04
N ALA A 80 0.52 2.66 -11.52
CA ALA A 80 0.52 2.42 -10.08
C ALA A 80 1.48 3.38 -9.35
N SER A 81 1.13 3.74 -8.12
CA SER A 81 1.95 4.63 -7.31
C SER A 81 2.07 4.15 -5.86
N ALA A 82 3.24 4.34 -5.27
CA ALA A 82 3.54 4.02 -3.88
C ALA A 82 4.28 5.16 -3.19
N GLY A 83 3.84 5.51 -1.99
CA GLY A 83 4.45 6.52 -1.14
C GLY A 83 3.69 7.86 -1.07
N PRO A 84 4.31 8.89 -0.46
CA PRO A 84 5.60 8.83 0.22
C PRO A 84 5.59 7.93 1.48
N PHE A 85 6.76 7.51 1.97
CA PHE A 85 6.86 6.69 3.18
C PHE A 85 6.03 5.39 3.15
N ALA A 86 5.95 4.73 2.01
CA ALA A 86 5.34 3.42 1.90
C ALA A 86 6.38 2.30 2.04
N ARG A 87 5.93 1.12 2.43
CA ARG A 87 6.75 -0.08 2.51
C ARG A 87 6.16 -1.20 1.67
N LEU A 88 6.83 -1.54 0.59
CA LEU A 88 6.47 -2.70 -0.23
C LEU A 88 7.46 -3.83 0.06
N ARG A 89 6.95 -4.96 0.51
CA ARG A 89 7.75 -6.15 0.86
C ARG A 89 7.60 -7.23 -0.21
N PRO A 90 8.44 -8.29 -0.18
CA PRO A 90 8.40 -9.34 -1.19
C PRO A 90 7.00 -9.89 -1.44
N GLY A 91 6.66 -10.02 -2.73
CA GLY A 91 5.35 -10.47 -3.18
C GLY A 91 4.26 -9.40 -3.19
N ALA A 92 4.59 -8.13 -2.94
CA ALA A 92 3.66 -7.03 -3.17
C ALA A 92 3.48 -6.77 -4.67
N VAL A 93 2.26 -6.92 -5.16
CA VAL A 93 1.88 -6.65 -6.56
C VAL A 93 0.80 -5.58 -6.59
N LEU A 94 1.12 -4.44 -7.16
CA LEU A 94 0.19 -3.34 -7.39
C LEU A 94 -0.18 -3.33 -8.88
N MET A 95 -1.43 -3.69 -9.20
CA MET A 95 -1.92 -3.66 -10.58
C MET A 95 -2.10 -2.23 -11.07
N GLU A 96 -2.63 -2.06 -12.27
CA GLU A 96 -2.76 -0.75 -12.92
C GLU A 96 -3.51 0.27 -12.04
N GLU A 97 -2.99 1.47 -11.98
CA GLU A 97 -3.61 2.62 -11.30
C GLU A 97 -3.88 2.41 -9.79
N VAL A 98 -3.25 1.42 -9.17
CA VAL A 98 -3.28 1.26 -7.71
C VAL A 98 -2.55 2.42 -7.05
N HIS A 99 -3.14 2.95 -5.98
CA HIS A 99 -2.50 3.95 -5.14
C HIS A 99 -2.30 3.45 -3.72
N VAL A 100 -1.05 3.36 -3.30
CA VAL A 100 -0.62 3.06 -1.92
C VAL A 100 0.06 4.30 -1.36
N GLY A 101 -0.52 4.87 -0.32
CA GLY A 101 -0.04 6.13 0.26
C GLY A 101 0.92 5.96 1.44
N ASN A 102 1.02 7.04 2.24
CA ASN A 102 2.00 7.13 3.31
C ASN A 102 1.71 6.18 4.48
N PHE A 103 2.77 5.56 4.97
CA PHE A 103 2.74 4.61 6.08
C PHE A 103 1.85 3.38 5.82
N VAL A 104 1.73 3.01 4.55
CA VAL A 104 1.07 1.75 4.15
C VAL A 104 2.15 0.71 3.89
N GLU A 105 1.98 -0.45 4.52
CA GLU A 105 2.82 -1.61 4.29
C GLU A 105 2.05 -2.68 3.53
N VAL A 106 2.64 -3.17 2.44
CA VAL A 106 2.07 -4.26 1.62
C VAL A 106 3.08 -5.41 1.57
N LYS A 107 2.64 -6.63 1.86
CA LYS A 107 3.46 -7.83 1.85
C LYS A 107 2.70 -9.00 1.27
N ASN A 108 3.30 -9.72 0.30
CA ASN A 108 2.72 -10.93 -0.29
C ASN A 108 1.22 -10.75 -0.58
N SER A 109 0.88 -9.68 -1.30
CA SER A 109 -0.50 -9.27 -1.54
C SER A 109 -0.70 -8.75 -2.95
N LEU A 110 -1.85 -9.05 -3.52
CA LEU A 110 -2.26 -8.61 -4.84
C LEU A 110 -3.36 -7.55 -4.72
N LEU A 111 -3.05 -6.34 -5.15
CA LEU A 111 -3.99 -5.22 -5.21
C LEU A 111 -4.40 -5.03 -6.67
N HIS A 112 -5.67 -5.33 -6.99
CA HIS A 112 -6.17 -5.23 -8.34
C HIS A 112 -6.37 -3.77 -8.78
N LYS A 113 -6.64 -3.57 -10.07
CA LYS A 113 -6.74 -2.26 -10.72
C LYS A 113 -7.54 -1.25 -9.88
N GLY A 114 -6.97 -0.05 -9.72
CA GLY A 114 -7.63 1.09 -9.10
C GLY A 114 -7.88 0.98 -7.59
N VAL A 115 -7.33 -0.03 -6.91
CA VAL A 115 -7.39 -0.11 -5.45
C VAL A 115 -6.69 1.10 -4.84
N LYS A 116 -7.29 1.66 -3.78
CA LYS A 116 -6.75 2.78 -3.02
C LYS A 116 -6.53 2.41 -1.55
N ALA A 117 -5.32 2.59 -1.06
CA ALA A 117 -4.92 2.45 0.33
C ALA A 117 -4.06 3.66 0.72
N GLY A 118 -4.69 4.77 1.06
CA GLY A 118 -4.02 6.09 1.15
C GLY A 118 -3.15 6.29 2.38
N HIS A 119 -3.45 5.64 3.51
CA HIS A 119 -2.82 5.96 4.79
C HIS A 119 -2.79 4.79 5.76
N LEU A 120 -1.65 4.65 6.49
CA LEU A 120 -1.58 3.90 7.75
C LEU A 120 -2.24 2.52 7.71
N ALA A 121 -2.01 1.71 6.70
CA ALA A 121 -2.62 0.39 6.60
C ALA A 121 -1.56 -0.72 6.52
N TYR A 122 -1.92 -1.91 7.00
CA TYR A 122 -1.13 -3.11 6.79
C TYR A 122 -1.94 -4.13 5.97
N LEU A 123 -1.43 -4.44 4.78
CA LEU A 123 -2.01 -5.43 3.87
C LEU A 123 -1.02 -6.58 3.70
N GLY A 124 -1.20 -7.64 4.46
CA GLY A 124 -0.36 -8.83 4.42
C GLY A 124 -1.17 -10.07 4.03
N ASP A 125 -0.62 -10.89 3.14
CA ASP A 125 -1.26 -12.11 2.63
C ASP A 125 -2.71 -11.86 2.19
N ALA A 126 -2.94 -10.76 1.43
CA ALA A 126 -4.26 -10.29 1.03
C ALA A 126 -4.42 -10.23 -0.49
N GLU A 127 -5.65 -10.42 -0.94
CA GLU A 127 -6.05 -10.09 -2.30
C GLU A 127 -7.19 -9.08 -2.23
N VAL A 128 -7.01 -7.93 -2.90
CA VAL A 128 -7.95 -6.81 -2.86
C VAL A 128 -8.50 -6.56 -4.26
N GLY A 129 -9.80 -6.69 -4.41
CA GLY A 129 -10.51 -6.58 -5.69
C GLY A 129 -10.53 -5.16 -6.25
N GLU A 130 -10.72 -5.09 -7.56
CA GLU A 130 -10.71 -3.86 -8.35
C GLU A 130 -11.57 -2.74 -7.75
N GLY A 131 -11.02 -1.53 -7.70
CA GLY A 131 -11.72 -0.33 -7.28
C GLY A 131 -12.07 -0.26 -5.80
N THR A 132 -11.57 -1.19 -4.99
CA THR A 132 -11.82 -1.21 -3.53
C THR A 132 -11.04 -0.11 -2.84
N ASN A 133 -11.67 0.50 -1.83
CA ASN A 133 -11.06 1.50 -0.97
C ASN A 133 -10.74 0.91 0.41
N ILE A 134 -9.48 1.01 0.80
CA ILE A 134 -8.97 0.62 2.12
C ILE A 134 -8.83 1.89 2.97
N GLY A 135 -9.59 1.96 4.06
CA GLY A 135 -9.53 3.07 5.00
C GLY A 135 -8.22 3.14 5.80
N ALA A 136 -7.93 4.31 6.34
CA ALA A 136 -6.76 4.50 7.20
C ALA A 136 -6.82 3.60 8.44
N GLY A 137 -5.70 3.01 8.83
CA GLY A 137 -5.63 2.13 9.99
C GLY A 137 -6.18 0.72 9.79
N VAL A 138 -6.51 0.33 8.56
CA VAL A 138 -6.98 -1.03 8.28
C VAL A 138 -5.83 -2.01 8.39
N ILE A 139 -6.09 -3.12 9.06
CA ILE A 139 -5.12 -4.22 9.25
C ILE A 139 -5.75 -5.53 8.79
N THR A 140 -5.04 -6.24 7.91
CA THR A 140 -5.29 -7.66 7.68
C THR A 140 -4.49 -8.46 8.70
N ALA A 141 -5.17 -8.95 9.74
CA ALA A 141 -4.54 -9.76 10.78
C ALA A 141 -4.32 -11.18 10.24
N ASN A 142 -3.19 -11.38 9.59
CA ASN A 142 -2.87 -12.56 8.79
C ASN A 142 -2.16 -13.70 9.54
N TYR A 143 -1.73 -13.47 10.78
CA TYR A 143 -0.94 -14.43 11.56
C TYR A 143 -1.64 -14.82 12.85
N ASP A 144 -1.86 -16.10 13.07
CA ASP A 144 -2.56 -16.65 14.25
C ASP A 144 -1.63 -17.10 15.40
N GLY A 145 -0.33 -16.79 15.28
CA GLY A 145 0.69 -17.25 16.21
C GLY A 145 1.44 -18.50 15.73
N LYS A 146 0.93 -19.20 14.71
CA LYS A 146 1.53 -20.42 14.14
C LYS A 146 1.58 -20.37 12.61
N ARG A 147 0.49 -19.94 11.97
CA ARG A 147 0.31 -19.94 10.51
C ARG A 147 -0.16 -18.59 10.00
N LYS A 148 0.09 -18.37 8.73
CA LYS A 148 -0.46 -17.22 8.00
C LYS A 148 -1.70 -17.64 7.24
N HIS A 149 -2.67 -16.75 7.20
CA HIS A 149 -3.96 -16.96 6.54
C HIS A 149 -4.24 -15.79 5.59
N LYS A 150 -5.00 -16.06 4.54
CA LYS A 150 -5.34 -15.09 3.51
C LYS A 150 -6.60 -14.30 3.85
N THR A 151 -6.58 -13.00 3.54
CA THR A 151 -7.75 -12.14 3.47
C THR A 151 -8.12 -11.91 2.01
N GLU A 152 -9.37 -12.11 1.67
CA GLU A 152 -9.89 -11.81 0.33
C GLU A 152 -10.94 -10.70 0.42
N ILE A 153 -10.72 -9.62 -0.33
CA ILE A 153 -11.64 -8.48 -0.41
C ILE A 153 -12.11 -8.35 -1.85
N GLY A 154 -13.41 -8.34 -2.05
CA GLY A 154 -14.04 -8.25 -3.36
C GLY A 154 -13.86 -6.90 -4.04
N LYS A 155 -14.49 -6.76 -5.20
CA LYS A 155 -14.43 -5.54 -6.02
C LYS A 155 -15.32 -4.44 -5.46
N LYS A 156 -14.88 -3.18 -5.61
CA LYS A 156 -15.64 -1.99 -5.21
C LYS A 156 -16.16 -2.04 -3.76
N ALA A 157 -15.47 -2.77 -2.90
CA ALA A 157 -15.74 -2.79 -1.47
C ALA A 157 -15.20 -1.52 -0.79
N PHE A 158 -15.74 -1.21 0.36
CA PHE A 158 -15.27 -0.11 1.19
C PHE A 158 -14.95 -0.62 2.59
N ILE A 159 -13.68 -0.59 2.95
CA ILE A 159 -13.23 -1.00 4.29
C ILE A 159 -13.05 0.24 5.14
N GLY A 160 -13.90 0.42 6.13
CA GLY A 160 -13.88 1.59 7.01
C GLY A 160 -12.59 1.70 7.82
N SER A 161 -12.22 2.92 8.17
CA SER A 161 -10.99 3.22 8.91
C SER A 161 -10.91 2.47 10.24
N ASN A 162 -9.69 2.10 10.65
CA ASN A 162 -9.40 1.36 11.89
C ASN A 162 -10.13 0.01 12.00
N SER A 163 -10.46 -0.60 10.88
CA SER A 163 -11.02 -1.96 10.88
C SER A 163 -9.92 -3.00 10.87
N VAL A 164 -10.15 -4.09 11.59
CA VAL A 164 -9.27 -5.27 11.60
C VAL A 164 -10.00 -6.42 10.92
N LEU A 165 -9.40 -6.99 9.87
CA LEU A 165 -9.91 -8.18 9.20
C LEU A 165 -9.09 -9.38 9.69
N VAL A 166 -9.71 -10.25 10.48
CA VAL A 166 -9.03 -11.41 11.08
C VAL A 166 -9.08 -12.56 10.09
N ALA A 167 -7.96 -12.84 9.46
CA ALA A 167 -7.84 -13.92 8.47
C ALA A 167 -7.90 -15.32 9.11
N PRO A 168 -8.45 -16.35 8.42
CA PRO A 168 -9.00 -16.24 7.06
C PRO A 168 -10.39 -15.59 7.05
N VAL A 169 -10.60 -14.65 6.15
CA VAL A 169 -11.89 -13.94 6.02
C VAL A 169 -12.09 -13.44 4.59
N ARG A 170 -13.34 -13.42 4.14
CA ARG A 170 -13.75 -12.89 2.85
C ARG A 170 -14.71 -11.71 3.03
N VAL A 171 -14.46 -10.64 2.32
CA VAL A 171 -15.39 -9.51 2.20
C VAL A 171 -15.90 -9.49 0.75
N GLY A 172 -17.21 -9.61 0.57
CA GLY A 172 -17.82 -9.71 -0.75
C GLY A 172 -17.74 -8.41 -1.56
N ASP A 173 -18.04 -8.54 -2.86
CA ASP A 173 -18.08 -7.38 -3.76
C ASP A 173 -19.05 -6.31 -3.24
N ARG A 174 -18.69 -5.05 -3.38
CA ARG A 174 -19.52 -3.90 -2.97
C ARG A 174 -19.97 -3.93 -1.49
N ALA A 175 -19.35 -4.76 -0.67
CA ALA A 175 -19.63 -4.76 0.76
C ALA A 175 -18.97 -3.56 1.43
N LEU A 176 -19.55 -3.15 2.54
CA LEU A 176 -19.07 -2.06 3.37
C LEU A 176 -18.75 -2.58 4.77
N VAL A 177 -17.56 -2.30 5.26
CA VAL A 177 -17.17 -2.55 6.65
C VAL A 177 -17.19 -1.23 7.40
N GLY A 178 -17.99 -1.16 8.47
CA GLY A 178 -18.08 0.05 9.31
C GLY A 178 -16.78 0.33 10.03
N ALA A 179 -16.37 1.59 10.09
CA ALA A 179 -15.12 2.01 10.74
C ALA A 179 -15.01 1.48 12.18
N GLY A 180 -13.81 1.06 12.60
CA GLY A 180 -13.55 0.52 13.93
C GLY A 180 -14.09 -0.89 14.17
N SER A 181 -14.46 -1.62 13.14
CA SER A 181 -14.98 -2.99 13.24
C SER A 181 -13.87 -4.03 13.27
N VAL A 182 -14.07 -5.10 14.05
CA VAL A 182 -13.23 -6.30 14.02
C VAL A 182 -14.02 -7.41 13.34
N ILE A 183 -13.64 -7.73 12.11
CA ILE A 183 -14.35 -8.69 11.26
C ILE A 183 -13.72 -10.08 11.39
N THR A 184 -14.47 -11.03 11.88
CA THR A 184 -14.06 -12.42 12.13
C THR A 184 -14.86 -13.45 11.34
N GLN A 185 -15.83 -13.00 10.56
CA GLN A 185 -16.71 -13.82 9.73
C GLN A 185 -16.81 -13.20 8.33
N ASP A 186 -17.08 -14.04 7.36
CA ASP A 186 -17.26 -13.58 5.98
C ASP A 186 -18.41 -12.56 5.86
N VAL A 187 -18.21 -11.54 5.05
CA VAL A 187 -19.17 -10.49 4.75
C VAL A 187 -19.76 -10.73 3.37
N PRO A 188 -21.06 -10.95 3.25
CA PRO A 188 -21.72 -11.16 1.95
C PRO A 188 -21.58 -9.96 1.02
N GLU A 189 -21.74 -10.21 -0.29
CA GLU A 189 -21.81 -9.16 -1.31
C GLU A 189 -22.86 -8.11 -0.95
N GLY A 190 -22.49 -6.83 -1.09
CA GLY A 190 -23.40 -5.70 -0.86
C GLY A 190 -23.82 -5.48 0.59
N ALA A 191 -23.34 -6.29 1.54
CA ALA A 191 -23.69 -6.16 2.95
C ALA A 191 -22.92 -5.04 3.66
N LEU A 192 -23.51 -4.49 4.71
CA LEU A 192 -22.83 -3.69 5.71
C LEU A 192 -22.48 -4.57 6.91
N ALA A 193 -21.21 -4.73 7.21
CA ALA A 193 -20.72 -5.38 8.41
C ALA A 193 -20.31 -4.33 9.46
N VAL A 194 -20.83 -4.46 10.66
CA VAL A 194 -20.45 -3.63 11.82
C VAL A 194 -20.21 -4.54 13.01
N ALA A 195 -18.99 -4.51 13.53
CA ALA A 195 -18.55 -5.31 14.67
C ALA A 195 -17.81 -4.42 15.67
N ARG A 196 -18.56 -3.60 16.36
CA ARG A 196 -18.11 -2.68 17.42
C ARG A 196 -19.24 -2.39 18.41
N GLU A 197 -18.89 -1.97 19.62
CA GLU A 197 -19.87 -1.54 20.63
C GLU A 197 -20.64 -0.26 20.21
N ARG A 198 -21.86 -0.14 20.71
CA ARG A 198 -22.62 1.10 20.58
C ARG A 198 -22.05 2.17 21.49
N GLN A 199 -21.88 3.36 20.94
CA GLN A 199 -21.43 4.52 21.70
C GLN A 199 -22.38 4.83 22.85
N LYS A 200 -21.80 5.08 24.03
CA LYS A 200 -22.53 5.60 25.22
C LYS A 200 -21.91 6.93 25.61
N ASN A 201 -22.72 7.94 25.75
CA ASN A 201 -22.32 9.24 26.28
C ASN A 201 -22.67 9.34 27.75
N LEU A 202 -21.68 9.61 28.59
CA LEU A 202 -21.90 9.89 30.03
C LEU A 202 -21.82 11.40 30.23
N GLU A 203 -22.97 12.04 30.20
CA GLU A 203 -23.08 13.50 30.30
C GLU A 203 -22.48 14.03 31.60
N GLY A 204 -21.69 15.10 31.50
CA GLY A 204 -21.02 15.75 32.62
C GLY A 204 -19.92 14.93 33.28
N TYR A 205 -19.59 13.72 32.76
CA TYR A 205 -18.55 12.88 33.38
C TYR A 205 -17.17 13.56 33.40
N ALA A 206 -16.77 14.15 32.31
CA ALA A 206 -15.46 14.82 32.20
C ALA A 206 -15.41 16.03 33.17
N LEU A 207 -16.43 16.83 33.21
CA LEU A 207 -16.51 17.98 34.13
C LEU A 207 -16.40 17.55 35.60
N ARG A 208 -17.10 16.50 35.99
CA ARG A 208 -17.00 15.96 37.37
C ARG A 208 -15.63 15.38 37.67
N LYS A 209 -14.95 14.79 36.71
CA LYS A 209 -13.68 14.10 36.94
C LYS A 209 -12.48 15.02 36.84
N LEU A 210 -12.50 15.96 35.90
CA LEU A 210 -11.36 16.84 35.60
C LEU A 210 -11.47 18.20 36.29
N GLY A 211 -12.62 18.50 36.85
CA GLY A 211 -12.95 19.81 37.40
C GLY A 211 -13.29 20.82 36.29
N GLU A 212 -14.01 21.86 36.64
CA GLU A 212 -14.12 23.06 35.80
C GLU A 212 -12.74 23.78 35.90
N GLY A 213 -11.99 23.83 34.80
CA GLY A 213 -10.72 24.54 34.72
C GLY A 213 -10.91 26.04 34.76
#